data_1bf61646c4adab136647bfb935e6c001
#
_entry.id   1bf61646c4adab136647bfb935e6c001
#
_cell.length_a   1.000
_cell.length_b   1.000
_cell.length_c   1.000
_cell.angle_alpha   90.00
_cell.angle_beta   90.00
_cell.angle_gamma   90.00
#
_symmetry.space_group_name_H-M   'P 1'
#
loop_
_entity.id
_entity.type
_entity.pdbx_description
1 polymer ?
#
loop_
_entity_poly.entity_id
_entity_poly.type
_entity_poly.pdbx_seq_one_letter_code
_entity_poly.pdbx_strand_id
1 'polypeptide(L)'
;MSIVSKEDLLNKQTEAKNTLKSFTCRVLVCSGTGCIASGAQKIYDEMMKLCENLDWVSVEMQKDVPHVGVVKTGCQGLCELGPLMKIEPYDYQYVHVQVEDCKEIVERTVMEGQPVSRLFYRDHDTVCPHPSDIPFLNQQTRIVLENCGNIDAESIDEYIAVGGFQAMAKAFFDMSPQEVIDEVTKSGLRGRGGAGFPTGKKWSQVARQKEKIRYVVCNGDEGDPGAFMDGSVMEGDPYKMIEGMVIAAYAVGAENGYIYVRAEYPLSVKRLRMAIEQAEAYGLLGDNILGSGINFHLHINRGAGAFVCGEGSALTASIEGKRGMPRVKPPRTVEKGL
;
A
#
# COMPACT_ATOMS: atom_id res chain seq x y z
N MET A 1 7.42 -7.53 -18.60
CA MET A 1 8.22 -6.69 -19.52
C MET A 1 8.79 -5.56 -18.65
N SER A 2 10.09 -5.32 -18.67
CA SER A 2 10.71 -4.26 -17.85
C SER A 2 10.32 -2.89 -18.42
N ILE A 3 9.98 -1.95 -17.57
CA ILE A 3 9.65 -0.56 -17.90
C ILE A 3 10.97 0.22 -17.89
N VAL A 4 11.40 0.70 -19.05
CA VAL A 4 12.72 1.32 -19.22
C VAL A 4 12.65 2.79 -19.62
N SER A 5 11.45 3.37 -19.63
CA SER A 5 11.21 4.78 -19.95
C SER A 5 9.92 5.31 -19.33
N LYS A 6 9.79 6.63 -19.30
CA LYS A 6 8.54 7.31 -18.92
C LYS A 6 7.36 6.93 -19.86
N GLU A 7 7.64 6.72 -21.13
CA GLU A 7 6.64 6.32 -22.12
C GLU A 7 6.15 4.89 -21.88
N ASP A 8 7.06 3.95 -21.56
CA ASP A 8 6.68 2.58 -21.21
C ASP A 8 5.78 2.54 -19.96
N LEU A 9 6.07 3.40 -18.97
CA LEU A 9 5.22 3.51 -17.78
C LEU A 9 3.81 4.00 -18.12
N LEU A 10 3.66 4.98 -19.01
CA LEU A 10 2.36 5.47 -19.46
C LEU A 10 1.60 4.41 -20.27
N ASN A 11 2.31 3.68 -21.13
CA ASN A 11 1.75 2.56 -21.88
C ASN A 11 1.26 1.46 -20.94
N LYS A 12 2.07 1.09 -19.95
CA LYS A 12 1.71 0.11 -18.93
C LYS A 12 0.51 0.57 -18.08
N GLN A 13 0.46 1.85 -17.73
CA GLN A 13 -0.71 2.41 -17.04
C GLN A 13 -1.99 2.28 -17.87
N THR A 14 -1.89 2.54 -19.16
CA THR A 14 -3.04 2.44 -20.07
C THR A 14 -3.51 0.99 -20.19
N GLU A 15 -2.57 0.04 -20.35
CA GLU A 15 -2.85 -1.39 -20.36
C GLU A 15 -3.54 -1.82 -19.06
N ALA A 16 -2.97 -1.49 -17.90
CA ALA A 16 -3.53 -1.85 -16.60
C ALA A 16 -4.93 -1.25 -16.38
N LYS A 17 -5.16 0.01 -16.77
CA LYS A 17 -6.50 0.61 -16.75
C LYS A 17 -7.50 -0.13 -17.62
N ASN A 18 -7.09 -0.59 -18.82
CA ASN A 18 -7.96 -1.33 -19.72
C ASN A 18 -8.28 -2.71 -19.13
N THR A 19 -7.31 -3.37 -18.49
CA THR A 19 -7.55 -4.63 -17.79
C THR A 19 -8.57 -4.44 -16.67
N LEU A 20 -8.44 -3.39 -15.83
CA LEU A 20 -9.43 -3.13 -14.78
C LEU A 20 -10.84 -2.86 -15.34
N LYS A 21 -10.94 -2.15 -16.47
CA LYS A 21 -12.22 -1.86 -17.13
C LYS A 21 -12.84 -3.08 -17.81
N SER A 22 -12.08 -4.14 -18.07
CA SER A 22 -12.62 -5.36 -18.65
C SER A 22 -13.44 -6.17 -17.66
N PHE A 23 -13.23 -5.98 -16.35
CA PHE A 23 -14.07 -6.62 -15.34
C PHE A 23 -15.45 -5.97 -15.31
N THR A 24 -16.49 -6.80 -15.41
CA THR A 24 -17.88 -6.36 -15.25
C THR A 24 -18.27 -6.28 -13.77
N CYS A 25 -17.60 -7.07 -12.94
CA CYS A 25 -17.76 -7.07 -11.50
C CYS A 25 -16.41 -7.30 -10.81
N ARG A 26 -16.15 -6.60 -9.71
CA ARG A 26 -14.98 -6.86 -8.86
C ARG A 26 -15.43 -7.08 -7.42
N VAL A 27 -14.91 -8.14 -6.84
CA VAL A 27 -15.13 -8.52 -5.43
C VAL A 27 -13.87 -8.15 -4.65
N LEU A 28 -13.95 -7.11 -3.83
CA LEU A 28 -12.84 -6.56 -3.09
C LEU A 28 -12.90 -7.04 -1.63
N VAL A 29 -12.15 -8.09 -1.33
CA VAL A 29 -12.09 -8.69 0.02
C VAL A 29 -11.05 -7.94 0.85
N CYS A 30 -11.46 -7.36 1.97
CA CYS A 30 -10.52 -6.74 2.92
C CYS A 30 -9.56 -7.80 3.48
N SER A 31 -8.28 -7.62 3.21
CA SER A 31 -7.21 -8.53 3.61
C SER A 31 -6.15 -7.85 4.47
N GLY A 32 -6.55 -6.85 5.27
CA GLY A 32 -5.75 -6.34 6.38
C GLY A 32 -5.73 -7.33 7.55
N THR A 33 -4.75 -7.21 8.43
CA THR A 33 -4.49 -8.14 9.54
C THR A 33 -5.76 -8.47 10.35
N GLY A 34 -6.61 -7.47 10.68
CA GLY A 34 -7.84 -7.70 11.45
C GLY A 34 -8.85 -8.59 10.74
N CYS A 35 -9.12 -8.35 9.45
CA CYS A 35 -10.04 -9.16 8.66
C CYS A 35 -9.48 -10.57 8.39
N ILE A 36 -8.17 -10.71 8.17
CA ILE A 36 -7.53 -12.03 8.03
C ILE A 36 -7.71 -12.85 9.32
N ALA A 37 -7.49 -12.24 10.48
CA ALA A 37 -7.70 -12.88 11.78
C ALA A 37 -9.15 -13.35 11.99
N SER A 38 -10.11 -12.62 11.38
CA SER A 38 -11.54 -12.97 11.42
C SER A 38 -11.99 -13.90 10.29
N GLY A 39 -11.06 -14.44 9.47
CA GLY A 39 -11.36 -15.46 8.46
C GLY A 39 -11.45 -14.97 7.01
N ALA A 40 -11.11 -13.73 6.72
CA ALA A 40 -11.19 -13.16 5.35
C ALA A 40 -10.42 -13.97 4.29
N GLN A 41 -9.33 -14.66 4.66
CA GLN A 41 -8.62 -15.51 3.71
C GLN A 41 -9.52 -16.66 3.18
N LYS A 42 -10.29 -17.31 4.05
CA LYS A 42 -11.21 -18.40 3.65
C LYS A 42 -12.33 -17.86 2.75
N ILE A 43 -12.81 -16.65 3.02
CA ILE A 43 -13.81 -15.96 2.20
C ILE A 43 -13.24 -15.68 0.80
N TYR A 44 -12.01 -15.15 0.73
CA TYR A 44 -11.33 -14.92 -0.53
C TYR A 44 -11.18 -16.21 -1.36
N ASP A 45 -10.70 -17.28 -0.72
CA ASP A 45 -10.49 -18.57 -1.39
C ASP A 45 -11.81 -19.18 -1.92
N GLU A 46 -12.89 -19.06 -1.16
CA GLU A 46 -14.22 -19.54 -1.59
C GLU A 46 -14.80 -18.66 -2.71
N MET A 47 -14.65 -17.32 -2.63
CA MET A 47 -15.06 -16.41 -3.71
C MET A 47 -14.30 -16.70 -5.00
N MET A 48 -12.98 -16.91 -4.95
CA MET A 48 -12.17 -17.29 -6.11
C MET A 48 -12.71 -18.56 -6.75
N LYS A 49 -12.91 -19.62 -5.97
CA LYS A 49 -13.43 -20.91 -6.45
C LYS A 49 -14.82 -20.77 -7.08
N LEU A 50 -15.72 -20.00 -6.48
CA LEU A 50 -17.07 -19.79 -7.02
C LEU A 50 -17.04 -18.98 -8.32
N CYS A 51 -16.18 -17.94 -8.40
CA CYS A 51 -16.07 -17.10 -9.59
C CYS A 51 -15.34 -17.81 -10.76
N GLU A 52 -14.32 -18.63 -10.49
CA GLU A 52 -13.69 -19.48 -11.52
C GLU A 52 -14.70 -20.46 -12.16
N ASN A 53 -15.63 -20.99 -11.38
CA ASN A 53 -16.68 -21.86 -11.91
C ASN A 53 -17.68 -21.10 -12.81
N LEU A 54 -17.85 -19.77 -12.62
CA LEU A 54 -18.68 -18.95 -13.51
C LEU A 54 -18.04 -18.81 -14.89
N ASP A 55 -16.73 -18.60 -14.97
CA ASP A 55 -16.02 -18.54 -16.26
C ASP A 55 -16.17 -19.83 -17.05
N TRP A 56 -16.16 -20.99 -16.38
CA TRP A 56 -16.39 -22.30 -16.99
C TRP A 56 -17.82 -22.46 -17.51
N VAL A 57 -18.82 -22.02 -16.75
CA VAL A 57 -20.24 -22.04 -17.16
C VAL A 57 -20.48 -21.16 -18.38
N SER A 58 -19.76 -20.03 -18.55
CA SER A 58 -19.89 -19.15 -19.72
C SER A 58 -19.41 -19.83 -20.99
N VAL A 59 -18.34 -20.62 -20.94
CA VAL A 59 -17.78 -21.34 -22.08
C VAL A 59 -18.69 -22.50 -22.51
N GLU A 60 -19.23 -23.26 -21.57
CA GLU A 60 -20.09 -24.41 -21.89
C GLU A 60 -21.53 -24.05 -22.29
N MET A 61 -22.09 -23.02 -21.65
CA MET A 61 -23.52 -22.69 -21.84
C MET A 61 -23.78 -21.49 -22.76
N GLN A 62 -22.75 -20.85 -23.33
CA GLN A 62 -22.85 -19.64 -24.16
C GLN A 62 -23.72 -18.53 -23.53
N LYS A 63 -23.66 -18.39 -22.19
CA LYS A 63 -24.35 -17.33 -21.49
C LYS A 63 -23.39 -16.14 -21.28
N ASP A 64 -23.91 -14.93 -21.36
CA ASP A 64 -23.23 -13.73 -20.92
C ASP A 64 -23.05 -13.81 -19.42
N VAL A 65 -21.88 -14.32 -18.96
CA VAL A 65 -21.50 -14.39 -17.57
C VAL A 65 -20.56 -13.23 -17.29
N PRO A 66 -20.69 -12.55 -16.14
CA PRO A 66 -19.82 -11.44 -15.81
C PRO A 66 -18.34 -11.88 -15.70
N HIS A 67 -17.45 -11.11 -16.31
CA HIS A 67 -16.00 -11.25 -16.08
C HIS A 67 -15.67 -10.69 -14.71
N VAL A 68 -15.38 -11.57 -13.74
CA VAL A 68 -15.28 -11.25 -12.33
C VAL A 68 -13.83 -11.24 -11.87
N GLY A 69 -13.42 -10.13 -11.25
CA GLY A 69 -12.14 -10.05 -10.53
C GLY A 69 -12.33 -10.19 -9.02
N VAL A 70 -11.66 -11.15 -8.38
CA VAL A 70 -11.64 -11.26 -6.91
C VAL A 70 -10.26 -10.86 -6.42
N VAL A 71 -10.19 -9.83 -5.59
CA VAL A 71 -8.92 -9.21 -5.19
C VAL A 71 -8.79 -9.03 -3.67
N LYS A 72 -7.54 -9.02 -3.19
CA LYS A 72 -7.19 -8.79 -1.79
C LYS A 72 -6.84 -7.32 -1.58
N THR A 73 -7.75 -6.57 -1.01
CA THR A 73 -7.47 -5.16 -0.73
C THR A 73 -6.73 -4.94 0.59
N GLY A 74 -6.19 -3.73 0.76
CA GLY A 74 -5.79 -3.23 2.08
C GLY A 74 -6.97 -3.03 3.01
N CYS A 75 -6.68 -2.59 4.23
CA CYS A 75 -7.70 -2.37 5.25
C CYS A 75 -8.74 -1.32 4.79
N GLN A 76 -10.02 -1.70 4.83
CA GLN A 76 -11.13 -0.82 4.49
C GLN A 76 -11.53 0.13 5.64
N GLY A 77 -10.96 -0.05 6.84
CA GLY A 77 -11.09 0.90 7.95
C GLY A 77 -12.17 0.57 8.98
N LEU A 78 -12.90 -0.53 8.83
CA LEU A 78 -13.98 -0.96 9.73
C LEU A 78 -13.68 -2.35 10.34
N CYS A 79 -12.50 -2.52 10.94
CA CYS A 79 -12.02 -3.83 11.41
C CYS A 79 -12.95 -4.52 12.40
N GLU A 80 -13.67 -3.78 13.24
CA GLU A 80 -14.66 -4.30 14.19
C GLU A 80 -15.83 -5.01 13.48
N LEU A 81 -16.16 -4.57 12.26
CA LEU A 81 -17.23 -5.13 11.44
C LEU A 81 -16.74 -6.18 10.44
N GLY A 82 -15.47 -6.58 10.54
CA GLY A 82 -14.89 -7.56 9.63
C GLY A 82 -15.42 -8.98 9.85
N PRO A 83 -15.22 -9.85 8.85
CA PRO A 83 -14.67 -9.63 7.51
C PRO A 83 -15.51 -8.70 6.63
N LEU A 84 -14.81 -7.84 5.87
CA LEU A 84 -15.45 -6.85 5.00
C LEU A 84 -15.28 -7.24 3.52
N MET A 85 -16.30 -6.95 2.73
CA MET A 85 -16.28 -7.16 1.28
C MET A 85 -16.97 -5.99 0.58
N LYS A 86 -16.33 -5.44 -0.44
CA LYS A 86 -16.95 -4.43 -1.33
C LYS A 86 -17.17 -5.01 -2.72
N ILE A 87 -18.30 -4.70 -3.34
CA ILE A 87 -18.65 -5.19 -4.68
C ILE A 87 -18.79 -4.02 -5.66
N GLU A 88 -17.92 -3.97 -6.65
CA GLU A 88 -18.03 -3.04 -7.78
C GLU A 88 -18.76 -3.71 -8.97
N PRO A 89 -19.53 -2.96 -9.78
CA PRO A 89 -19.66 -1.49 -9.79
C PRO A 89 -20.74 -0.93 -8.86
N TYR A 90 -21.39 -1.77 -8.06
CA TYR A 90 -22.54 -1.36 -7.22
C TYR A 90 -22.12 -0.56 -5.99
N ASP A 91 -20.81 -0.58 -5.64
CA ASP A 91 -20.26 0.02 -4.42
C ASP A 91 -20.93 -0.47 -3.13
N TYR A 92 -21.44 -1.72 -3.15
CA TYR A 92 -22.02 -2.34 -1.96
C TYR A 92 -20.95 -2.70 -0.96
N GLN A 93 -21.13 -2.27 0.30
CA GLN A 93 -20.23 -2.60 1.41
C GLN A 93 -20.89 -3.64 2.32
N TYR A 94 -20.40 -4.87 2.28
CA TYR A 94 -20.82 -5.94 3.15
C TYR A 94 -19.93 -6.05 4.39
N VAL A 95 -20.55 -6.30 5.54
CA VAL A 95 -19.91 -6.43 6.85
C VAL A 95 -20.21 -7.81 7.44
N HIS A 96 -19.34 -8.28 8.36
CA HIS A 96 -19.48 -9.58 9.03
C HIS A 96 -19.69 -10.77 8.09
N VAL A 97 -19.11 -10.69 6.89
CA VAL A 97 -19.26 -11.73 5.86
C VAL A 97 -18.70 -13.07 6.37
N GLN A 98 -19.44 -14.14 6.14
CA GLN A 98 -19.02 -15.50 6.44
C GLN A 98 -18.82 -16.29 5.15
N VAL A 99 -18.12 -17.43 5.23
CA VAL A 99 -17.88 -18.29 4.05
C VAL A 99 -19.21 -18.77 3.45
N GLU A 100 -20.20 -19.05 4.29
CA GLU A 100 -21.54 -19.49 3.93
C GLU A 100 -22.32 -18.45 3.10
N ASP A 101 -21.97 -17.16 3.26
CA ASP A 101 -22.59 -16.05 2.51
C ASP A 101 -22.07 -15.96 1.06
N CYS A 102 -20.90 -16.50 0.76
CA CYS A 102 -20.22 -16.34 -0.51
C CYS A 102 -21.10 -16.80 -1.68
N LYS A 103 -21.77 -17.94 -1.54
CA LYS A 103 -22.66 -18.47 -2.58
C LYS A 103 -23.83 -17.52 -2.87
N GLU A 104 -24.51 -17.02 -1.83
CA GLU A 104 -25.61 -16.06 -1.98
C GLU A 104 -25.13 -14.74 -2.61
N ILE A 105 -23.93 -14.26 -2.21
CA ILE A 105 -23.33 -13.04 -2.80
C ILE A 105 -23.08 -13.25 -4.30
N VAL A 106 -22.53 -14.38 -4.70
CA VAL A 106 -22.29 -14.67 -6.12
C VAL A 106 -23.60 -14.74 -6.89
N GLU A 107 -24.56 -15.53 -6.42
CA GLU A 107 -25.84 -15.73 -7.11
C GLU A 107 -26.64 -14.42 -7.23
N ARG A 108 -26.77 -13.67 -6.16
CA ARG A 108 -27.58 -12.45 -6.13
C ARG A 108 -26.85 -11.21 -6.59
N THR A 109 -25.65 -10.96 -6.06
CA THR A 109 -24.99 -9.67 -6.31
C THR A 109 -24.13 -9.73 -7.58
N VAL A 110 -23.28 -10.75 -7.72
CA VAL A 110 -22.38 -10.84 -8.88
C VAL A 110 -23.17 -11.11 -10.15
N MET A 111 -24.12 -12.07 -10.11
CA MET A 111 -24.87 -12.50 -11.32
C MET A 111 -26.08 -11.62 -11.63
N GLU A 112 -26.80 -11.13 -10.62
CA GLU A 112 -28.09 -10.45 -10.83
C GLU A 112 -28.04 -8.96 -10.46
N GLY A 113 -26.95 -8.47 -9.85
CA GLY A 113 -26.83 -7.09 -9.36
C GLY A 113 -27.71 -6.78 -8.14
N GLN A 114 -28.31 -7.80 -7.52
CA GLN A 114 -29.21 -7.63 -6.39
C GLN A 114 -28.47 -7.72 -5.07
N PRO A 115 -28.68 -6.78 -4.12
CA PRO A 115 -27.94 -6.79 -2.88
C PRO A 115 -28.38 -7.91 -1.93
N VAL A 116 -27.42 -8.36 -1.10
CA VAL A 116 -27.70 -9.19 0.08
C VAL A 116 -27.88 -8.27 1.29
N SER A 117 -29.08 -7.68 1.43
CA SER A 117 -29.33 -6.56 2.35
C SER A 117 -29.07 -6.85 3.82
N ARG A 118 -29.08 -8.13 4.25
CA ARG A 118 -28.74 -8.50 5.64
C ARG A 118 -27.27 -8.28 5.98
N LEU A 119 -26.40 -8.18 4.99
CA LEU A 119 -24.96 -7.97 5.15
C LEU A 119 -24.57 -6.48 5.13
N PHE A 120 -25.53 -5.56 4.94
CA PHE A 120 -25.24 -4.13 5.02
C PHE A 120 -25.03 -3.66 6.45
N TYR A 121 -24.15 -2.69 6.59
CA TYR A 121 -24.02 -1.97 7.87
C TYR A 121 -25.34 -1.28 8.23
N ARG A 122 -25.63 -1.24 9.52
CA ARG A 122 -26.80 -0.50 10.06
C ARG A 122 -26.31 0.52 11.07
N ASP A 123 -26.70 1.76 10.86
CA ASP A 123 -26.60 2.82 11.85
C ASP A 123 -27.98 3.01 12.49
N HIS A 124 -28.17 2.42 13.66
CA HIS A 124 -29.48 2.28 14.29
C HIS A 124 -30.49 1.62 13.33
N ASP A 125 -31.54 2.34 12.95
CA ASP A 125 -32.58 1.86 12.02
C ASP A 125 -32.25 2.10 10.55
N THR A 126 -31.17 2.82 10.25
CA THR A 126 -30.77 3.15 8.87
C THR A 126 -29.85 2.10 8.28
N VAL A 127 -30.22 1.57 7.13
CA VAL A 127 -29.37 0.66 6.35
C VAL A 127 -28.41 1.48 5.50
N CYS A 128 -27.13 1.16 5.55
CA CYS A 128 -26.04 1.84 4.83
C CYS A 128 -25.43 0.88 3.80
N PRO A 129 -25.92 0.87 2.55
CA PRO A 129 -25.43 -0.03 1.49
C PRO A 129 -24.03 0.33 1.01
N HIS A 130 -23.67 1.62 1.03
CA HIS A 130 -22.44 2.13 0.43
C HIS A 130 -21.48 2.68 1.50
N PRO A 131 -20.16 2.68 1.26
CA PRO A 131 -19.19 3.29 2.16
C PRO A 131 -19.52 4.75 2.50
N SER A 132 -20.02 5.51 1.51
CA SER A 132 -20.44 6.91 1.69
C SER A 132 -21.61 7.10 2.66
N ASP A 133 -22.42 6.08 2.88
CA ASP A 133 -23.57 6.13 3.78
C ASP A 133 -23.15 5.87 5.24
N ILE A 134 -21.97 5.30 5.46
CA ILE A 134 -21.45 4.96 6.79
C ILE A 134 -20.86 6.22 7.43
N PRO A 135 -21.43 6.74 8.54
CA PRO A 135 -21.04 8.03 9.12
C PRO A 135 -19.56 8.13 9.44
N PHE A 136 -18.96 7.04 9.94
CA PHE A 136 -17.53 6.99 10.26
C PHE A 136 -16.64 7.16 9.01
N LEU A 137 -17.01 6.60 7.87
CA LEU A 137 -16.24 6.69 6.61
C LEU A 137 -16.50 8.02 5.90
N ASN A 138 -17.74 8.47 5.87
CA ASN A 138 -18.15 9.70 5.20
C ASN A 138 -17.47 10.96 5.77
N GLN A 139 -17.13 10.96 7.05
CA GLN A 139 -16.44 12.08 7.70
C GLN A 139 -14.91 12.07 7.51
N GLN A 140 -14.35 11.09 6.78
CA GLN A 140 -12.91 10.96 6.56
C GLN A 140 -12.51 11.47 5.18
N THR A 141 -11.40 12.21 5.14
CA THR A 141 -10.67 12.47 3.90
C THR A 141 -9.40 11.63 3.91
N ARG A 142 -9.37 10.56 3.09
CA ARG A 142 -8.24 9.65 2.99
C ARG A 142 -7.26 10.14 1.94
N ILE A 143 -6.05 10.50 2.34
CA ILE A 143 -4.95 10.91 1.45
C ILE A 143 -3.94 9.77 1.33
N VAL A 144 -3.33 9.38 2.44
CA VAL A 144 -2.32 8.30 2.46
C VAL A 144 -2.94 6.94 2.18
N LEU A 145 -4.13 6.69 2.73
CA LEU A 145 -4.87 5.42 2.60
C LEU A 145 -5.95 5.45 1.50
N GLU A 146 -5.85 6.34 0.51
CA GLU A 146 -6.87 6.49 -0.54
C GLU A 146 -7.08 5.22 -1.37
N ASN A 147 -6.01 4.46 -1.61
CA ASN A 147 -6.05 3.21 -2.36
C ASN A 147 -6.48 2.00 -1.52
N CYS A 148 -6.36 2.10 -0.18
CA CYS A 148 -6.73 0.99 0.72
C CYS A 148 -8.22 0.67 0.63
N GLY A 149 -8.54 -0.57 0.27
CA GLY A 149 -9.91 -1.02 0.04
C GLY A 149 -10.40 -0.85 -1.40
N ASN A 150 -9.61 -0.25 -2.30
CA ASN A 150 -9.99 0.04 -3.68
C ASN A 150 -9.13 -0.66 -4.73
N ILE A 151 -7.89 -1.03 -4.37
CA ILE A 151 -6.97 -1.77 -5.27
C ILE A 151 -6.54 -3.09 -4.63
N ASP A 152 -6.05 -4.01 -5.46
CA ASP A 152 -5.35 -5.20 -4.99
C ASP A 152 -4.00 -4.79 -4.39
N ALA A 153 -3.85 -5.01 -3.09
CA ALA A 153 -2.60 -4.69 -2.37
C ALA A 153 -1.41 -5.58 -2.78
N GLU A 154 -1.67 -6.64 -3.55
CA GLU A 154 -0.68 -7.61 -4.03
C GLU A 154 -0.35 -7.42 -5.52
N SER A 155 -0.92 -6.39 -6.21
CA SER A 155 -0.76 -6.12 -7.63
C SER A 155 -0.12 -4.77 -7.92
N ILE A 156 1.09 -4.79 -8.47
CA ILE A 156 1.77 -3.58 -8.95
C ILE A 156 1.02 -2.95 -10.14
N ASP A 157 0.35 -3.76 -10.96
CA ASP A 157 -0.41 -3.28 -12.09
C ASP A 157 -1.61 -2.43 -11.66
N GLU A 158 -2.31 -2.83 -10.59
CA GLU A 158 -3.41 -2.00 -10.06
C GLU A 158 -2.90 -0.69 -9.47
N TYR A 159 -1.73 -0.71 -8.80
CA TYR A 159 -1.11 0.52 -8.34
C TYR A 159 -0.71 1.45 -9.50
N ILE A 160 -0.12 0.90 -10.57
CA ILE A 160 0.20 1.67 -11.80
C ILE A 160 -1.07 2.21 -12.43
N ALA A 161 -2.16 1.42 -12.49
CA ALA A 161 -3.43 1.85 -13.06
C ALA A 161 -4.00 3.10 -12.39
N VAL A 162 -3.88 3.24 -11.06
CA VAL A 162 -4.35 4.42 -10.33
C VAL A 162 -3.37 5.60 -10.33
N GLY A 163 -2.27 5.50 -11.06
CA GLY A 163 -1.29 6.58 -11.23
C GLY A 163 0.02 6.38 -10.48
N GLY A 164 0.23 5.19 -9.93
CA GLY A 164 1.47 4.83 -9.23
C GLY A 164 2.71 5.00 -10.10
N PHE A 165 3.83 5.36 -9.47
CA PHE A 165 5.14 5.66 -10.06
C PHE A 165 5.19 6.86 -11.01
N GLN A 166 4.08 7.57 -11.25
CA GLN A 166 4.09 8.77 -12.08
C GLN A 166 4.80 9.94 -11.38
N ALA A 167 4.69 10.06 -10.06
CA ALA A 167 5.40 11.08 -9.30
C ALA A 167 6.91 10.83 -9.29
N MET A 168 7.34 9.57 -9.23
CA MET A 168 8.74 9.17 -9.38
C MET A 168 9.27 9.53 -10.78
N ALA A 169 8.53 9.18 -11.84
CA ALA A 169 8.91 9.51 -13.20
C ALA A 169 9.02 11.04 -13.40
N LYS A 170 8.08 11.82 -12.86
CA LYS A 170 8.16 13.28 -12.86
C LYS A 170 9.42 13.78 -12.15
N ALA A 171 9.72 13.23 -10.96
CA ALA A 171 10.91 13.62 -10.21
C ALA A 171 12.20 13.37 -11.01
N PHE A 172 12.31 12.22 -11.68
CA PHE A 172 13.53 11.82 -12.38
C PHE A 172 13.78 12.57 -13.68
N PHE A 173 12.74 12.85 -14.44
CA PHE A 173 12.88 13.38 -15.79
C PHE A 173 12.55 14.87 -15.91
N ASP A 174 11.75 15.41 -14.99
CA ASP A 174 11.23 16.77 -15.11
C ASP A 174 11.76 17.70 -13.98
N MET A 175 12.49 17.17 -12.98
CA MET A 175 12.94 17.95 -11.81
C MET A 175 14.37 17.58 -11.41
N SER A 176 15.11 18.55 -10.93
CA SER A 176 16.38 18.30 -10.22
C SER A 176 16.13 17.84 -8.78
N PRO A 177 17.10 17.18 -8.11
CA PRO A 177 17.00 16.80 -6.70
C PRO A 177 16.63 17.98 -5.77
N GLN A 178 17.16 19.17 -6.03
CA GLN A 178 16.85 20.35 -5.24
C GLN A 178 15.41 20.83 -5.44
N GLU A 179 14.89 20.80 -6.68
CA GLU A 179 13.49 21.16 -6.96
C GLU A 179 12.51 20.18 -6.27
N VAL A 180 12.85 18.88 -6.17
CA VAL A 180 12.05 17.92 -5.41
C VAL A 180 12.03 18.29 -3.91
N ILE A 181 13.18 18.67 -3.32
CA ILE A 181 13.27 19.13 -1.93
C ILE A 181 12.44 20.41 -1.73
N ASP A 182 12.50 21.34 -2.67
CA ASP A 182 11.77 22.61 -2.60
C ASP A 182 10.26 22.40 -2.70
N GLU A 183 9.80 21.50 -3.59
CA GLU A 183 8.39 21.13 -3.70
C GLU A 183 7.87 20.50 -2.41
N VAL A 184 8.61 19.53 -1.84
CA VAL A 184 8.27 18.91 -0.54
C VAL A 184 8.29 19.94 0.60
N THR A 185 9.19 20.92 0.56
CA THR A 185 9.23 21.99 1.55
C THR A 185 8.02 22.91 1.43
N LYS A 186 7.66 23.30 0.19
CA LYS A 186 6.51 24.13 -0.10
C LYS A 186 5.19 23.49 0.26
N SER A 187 5.08 22.17 0.11
CA SER A 187 3.88 21.39 0.49
C SER A 187 3.59 21.42 1.98
N GLY A 188 4.58 21.74 2.81
CA GLY A 188 4.45 21.72 4.26
C GLY A 188 4.37 20.31 4.85
N LEU A 189 4.70 19.26 4.08
CA LEU A 189 4.67 17.87 4.54
C LEU A 189 5.53 17.69 5.80
N ARG A 190 4.97 16.98 6.78
CA ARG A 190 5.61 16.69 8.08
C ARG A 190 5.61 15.19 8.35
N GLY A 191 6.56 14.75 9.17
CA GLY A 191 6.59 13.39 9.69
C GLY A 191 5.33 13.05 10.49
N ARG A 192 4.93 11.78 10.44
CA ARG A 192 3.74 11.25 11.12
C ARG A 192 4.05 10.44 12.37
N GLY A 193 5.31 10.32 12.76
CA GLY A 193 5.74 9.63 13.99
C GLY A 193 5.63 10.46 15.27
N GLY A 194 4.69 11.41 15.35
CA GLY A 194 4.39 12.22 16.54
C GLY A 194 5.13 13.56 16.62
N ALA A 195 6.40 13.66 16.20
CA ALA A 195 7.19 14.89 16.30
C ALA A 195 6.83 15.96 15.24
N GLY A 196 6.17 15.60 14.16
CA GLY A 196 5.76 16.52 13.10
C GLY A 196 6.92 17.28 12.44
N PHE A 197 8.12 16.70 12.37
CA PHE A 197 9.28 17.37 11.80
C PHE A 197 9.09 17.63 10.30
N PRO A 198 9.41 18.83 9.78
CA PRO A 198 9.23 19.15 8.36
C PRO A 198 10.08 18.24 7.45
N THR A 199 9.46 17.52 6.53
CA THR A 199 10.12 16.52 5.68
C THR A 199 11.15 17.16 4.75
N GLY A 200 10.80 18.24 4.05
CA GLY A 200 11.72 18.94 3.16
C GLY A 200 12.95 19.49 3.88
N LYS A 201 12.79 19.98 5.13
CA LYS A 201 13.93 20.40 5.97
C LYS A 201 14.86 19.22 6.31
N LYS A 202 14.30 18.03 6.62
CA LYS A 202 15.09 16.82 6.86
C LYS A 202 15.89 16.42 5.61
N TRP A 203 15.26 16.36 4.44
CA TRP A 203 15.92 16.02 3.19
C TRP A 203 17.01 17.03 2.83
N SER A 204 16.73 18.34 2.94
CA SER A 204 17.72 19.40 2.74
C SER A 204 18.95 19.27 3.66
N GLN A 205 18.76 18.85 4.91
CA GLN A 205 19.87 18.63 5.84
C GLN A 205 20.76 17.46 5.41
N VAL A 206 20.18 16.36 4.89
CA VAL A 206 20.94 15.21 4.38
C VAL A 206 21.64 15.59 3.06
N ALA A 207 20.95 16.23 2.12
CA ALA A 207 21.50 16.61 0.83
C ALA A 207 22.74 17.53 0.95
N ARG A 208 22.83 18.34 2.02
CA ARG A 208 23.95 19.25 2.27
C ARG A 208 25.17 18.59 2.93
N GLN A 209 25.07 17.32 3.38
CA GLN A 209 26.19 16.64 3.98
C GLN A 209 27.29 16.40 2.93
N LYS A 210 28.54 16.39 3.38
CA LYS A 210 29.72 16.17 2.52
C LYS A 210 29.91 14.69 2.17
N GLU A 211 29.36 13.81 2.96
CA GLU A 211 29.48 12.37 2.79
C GLU A 211 28.76 11.93 1.51
N LYS A 212 29.42 11.02 0.77
CA LYS A 212 28.89 10.50 -0.48
C LYS A 212 27.88 9.38 -0.25
N ILE A 213 28.11 8.57 0.78
CA ILE A 213 27.23 7.45 1.14
C ILE A 213 26.08 8.01 1.97
N ARG A 214 24.86 7.82 1.50
CA ARG A 214 23.64 8.25 2.15
C ARG A 214 22.61 7.14 2.09
N TYR A 215 21.73 7.11 3.08
CA TYR A 215 20.69 6.11 3.21
C TYR A 215 19.32 6.77 3.37
N VAL A 216 18.28 6.09 2.85
CA VAL A 216 16.89 6.39 3.16
C VAL A 216 16.36 5.29 4.08
N VAL A 217 15.82 5.67 5.23
CA VAL A 217 15.27 4.72 6.19
C VAL A 217 13.80 5.01 6.41
N CYS A 218 12.96 4.05 6.06
CA CYS A 218 11.54 4.04 6.43
C CYS A 218 11.42 3.45 7.84
N ASN A 219 10.99 4.29 8.76
CA ASN A 219 10.73 3.88 10.13
C ASN A 219 9.29 3.37 10.24
N GLY A 220 9.13 2.05 10.18
CA GLY A 220 7.88 1.32 10.40
C GLY A 220 7.86 0.60 11.75
N ASP A 221 8.62 1.08 12.75
CA ASP A 221 8.56 0.57 14.12
C ASP A 221 7.38 1.18 14.88
N GLU A 222 6.18 0.77 14.51
CA GLU A 222 4.92 1.21 15.12
C GLU A 222 4.64 0.40 16.39
N GLY A 223 5.22 0.84 17.50
CA GLY A 223 5.25 0.10 18.76
C GLY A 223 4.07 0.37 19.69
N ASP A 224 3.26 1.40 19.46
CA ASP A 224 2.07 1.69 20.25
C ASP A 224 0.95 0.70 19.90
N PRO A 225 0.38 -0.03 20.88
CA PRO A 225 -0.70 -1.00 20.65
C PRO A 225 -1.96 -0.42 19.99
N GLY A 226 -2.23 0.87 20.18
CA GLY A 226 -3.36 1.57 19.55
C GLY A 226 -3.05 2.17 18.19
N ALA A 227 -1.80 2.16 17.74
CA ALA A 227 -1.38 2.69 16.46
C ALA A 227 -1.32 1.57 15.40
N PHE A 228 -1.91 1.82 14.24
CA PHE A 228 -1.94 0.89 13.11
C PHE A 228 -1.86 1.61 11.74
N MET A 229 -1.43 2.86 11.75
CA MET A 229 -1.31 3.69 10.54
C MET A 229 -0.22 3.15 9.60
N ASP A 230 0.99 2.92 10.13
CA ASP A 230 2.13 2.45 9.34
C ASP A 230 1.87 1.02 8.85
N GLY A 231 1.34 0.15 9.71
CA GLY A 231 0.89 -1.19 9.34
C GLY A 231 -0.14 -1.17 8.21
N SER A 232 -1.13 -0.30 8.28
CA SER A 232 -2.17 -0.18 7.25
C SER A 232 -1.59 0.25 5.89
N VAL A 233 -0.59 1.13 5.86
CA VAL A 233 0.09 1.52 4.60
C VAL A 233 0.92 0.37 4.06
N MET A 234 1.74 -0.27 4.90
CA MET A 234 2.59 -1.40 4.49
C MET A 234 1.79 -2.61 4.01
N GLU A 235 0.59 -2.82 4.57
CA GLU A 235 -0.32 -3.89 4.17
C GLU A 235 -1.21 -3.52 3.00
N GLY A 236 -1.62 -2.25 2.87
CA GLY A 236 -2.66 -1.85 1.94
C GLY A 236 -2.17 -1.22 0.66
N ASP A 237 -1.02 -0.55 0.70
CA ASP A 237 -0.42 0.12 -0.46
C ASP A 237 1.11 0.19 -0.32
N PRO A 238 1.80 -0.97 -0.32
CA PRO A 238 3.25 -1.03 -0.15
C PRO A 238 4.00 -0.31 -1.28
N TYR A 239 3.42 -0.25 -2.48
CA TYR A 239 4.04 0.39 -3.65
C TYR A 239 4.13 1.90 -3.50
N LYS A 240 3.11 2.56 -2.92
CA LYS A 240 3.13 4.00 -2.60
C LYS A 240 4.29 4.35 -1.66
N MET A 241 4.53 3.50 -0.67
CA MET A 241 5.65 3.66 0.25
C MET A 241 6.99 3.51 -0.47
N ILE A 242 7.14 2.47 -1.33
CA ILE A 242 8.35 2.25 -2.13
C ILE A 242 8.60 3.44 -3.06
N GLU A 243 7.59 3.91 -3.79
CA GLU A 243 7.71 5.11 -4.65
C GLU A 243 8.18 6.33 -3.86
N GLY A 244 7.61 6.56 -2.68
CA GLY A 244 8.01 7.66 -1.79
C GLY A 244 9.46 7.55 -1.33
N MET A 245 9.95 6.33 -1.06
CA MET A 245 11.36 6.09 -0.70
C MET A 245 12.30 6.32 -1.87
N VAL A 246 11.92 5.93 -3.09
CA VAL A 246 12.71 6.17 -4.31
C VAL A 246 12.82 7.67 -4.60
N ILE A 247 11.72 8.42 -4.48
CA ILE A 247 11.72 9.89 -4.63
C ILE A 247 12.63 10.54 -3.57
N ALA A 248 12.56 10.08 -2.33
CA ALA A 248 13.44 10.57 -1.26
C ALA A 248 14.92 10.27 -1.55
N ALA A 249 15.21 9.07 -2.06
CA ALA A 249 16.57 8.64 -2.44
C ALA A 249 17.14 9.53 -3.53
N TYR A 250 16.37 9.80 -4.58
CA TYR A 250 16.74 10.73 -5.63
C TYR A 250 17.06 12.13 -5.07
N ALA A 251 16.15 12.66 -4.25
CA ALA A 251 16.28 14.00 -3.70
C ALA A 251 17.51 14.18 -2.79
N VAL A 252 17.93 13.15 -2.07
CA VAL A 252 19.10 13.23 -1.17
C VAL A 252 20.36 12.58 -1.74
N GLY A 253 20.30 11.90 -2.89
CA GLY A 253 21.41 11.20 -3.52
C GLY A 253 21.80 9.92 -2.77
N ALA A 254 20.83 9.10 -2.36
CA ALA A 254 21.04 7.80 -1.73
C ALA A 254 20.84 6.67 -2.75
N GLU A 255 21.66 5.60 -2.65
CA GLU A 255 21.55 4.39 -3.47
C GLU A 255 21.01 3.20 -2.69
N ASN A 256 20.91 3.30 -1.37
CA ASN A 256 20.43 2.23 -0.51
C ASN A 256 19.39 2.74 0.49
N GLY A 257 18.38 1.92 0.75
CA GLY A 257 17.37 2.18 1.74
C GLY A 257 17.01 0.97 2.59
N TYR A 258 16.52 1.23 3.78
CA TYR A 258 16.06 0.22 4.72
C TYR A 258 14.62 0.50 5.13
N ILE A 259 13.80 -0.55 5.11
CA ILE A 259 12.47 -0.55 5.72
C ILE A 259 12.62 -1.28 7.05
N TYR A 260 12.55 -0.54 8.15
CA TYR A 260 12.56 -1.11 9.48
C TYR A 260 11.12 -1.38 9.90
N VAL A 261 10.76 -2.65 9.99
CA VAL A 261 9.40 -3.11 10.30
C VAL A 261 9.43 -4.08 11.48
N ARG A 262 8.42 -4.06 12.32
CA ARG A 262 8.31 -4.95 13.48
C ARG A 262 8.16 -6.42 13.04
N ALA A 263 8.78 -7.34 13.78
CA ALA A 263 8.62 -8.78 13.55
C ALA A 263 7.18 -9.25 13.77
N GLU A 264 6.40 -8.51 14.57
CA GLU A 264 4.99 -8.73 14.87
C GLU A 264 4.05 -8.34 13.73
N TYR A 265 4.57 -7.78 12.62
CA TYR A 265 3.82 -7.41 11.43
C TYR A 265 4.13 -8.36 10.24
N PRO A 266 3.82 -9.67 10.35
CA PRO A 266 4.21 -10.66 9.34
C PRO A 266 3.55 -10.41 7.97
N LEU A 267 2.32 -9.88 7.94
CA LEU A 267 1.63 -9.54 6.70
C LEU A 267 2.31 -8.37 6.00
N SER A 268 2.67 -7.31 6.74
CA SER A 268 3.44 -6.18 6.21
C SER A 268 4.76 -6.65 5.60
N VAL A 269 5.52 -7.50 6.31
CA VAL A 269 6.77 -8.08 5.80
C VAL A 269 6.55 -8.87 4.51
N LYS A 270 5.50 -9.70 4.46
CA LYS A 270 5.15 -10.49 3.26
C LYS A 270 4.87 -9.58 2.06
N ARG A 271 3.99 -8.59 2.23
CA ARG A 271 3.59 -7.68 1.15
C ARG A 271 4.72 -6.78 0.70
N LEU A 272 5.54 -6.29 1.62
CA LEU A 272 6.73 -5.51 1.29
C LEU A 272 7.74 -6.29 0.45
N ARG A 273 8.03 -7.56 0.78
CA ARG A 273 8.92 -8.40 -0.03
C ARG A 273 8.38 -8.57 -1.44
N MET A 274 7.13 -8.96 -1.55
CA MET A 274 6.46 -9.12 -2.84
C MET A 274 6.48 -7.82 -3.65
N ALA A 275 6.20 -6.68 -3.02
CA ALA A 275 6.18 -5.38 -3.69
C ALA A 275 7.59 -4.95 -4.17
N ILE A 276 8.63 -5.22 -3.39
CA ILE A 276 10.04 -5.00 -3.79
C ILE A 276 10.37 -5.88 -5.00
N GLU A 277 10.10 -7.18 -4.93
CA GLU A 277 10.36 -8.14 -6.02
C GLU A 277 9.63 -7.74 -7.32
N GLN A 278 8.37 -7.33 -7.21
CA GLN A 278 7.61 -6.86 -8.37
C GLN A 278 8.17 -5.54 -8.93
N ALA A 279 8.50 -4.57 -8.07
CA ALA A 279 9.06 -3.30 -8.51
C ALA A 279 10.43 -3.47 -9.19
N GLU A 280 11.28 -4.37 -8.69
CA GLU A 280 12.56 -4.73 -9.33
C GLU A 280 12.34 -5.41 -10.69
N ALA A 281 11.42 -6.36 -10.76
CA ALA A 281 11.09 -7.07 -12.01
C ALA A 281 10.54 -6.13 -13.10
N TYR A 282 9.87 -5.06 -12.67
CA TYR A 282 9.32 -4.03 -13.57
C TYR A 282 10.34 -2.93 -13.94
N GLY A 283 11.54 -2.92 -13.34
CA GLY A 283 12.53 -1.84 -13.54
C GLY A 283 12.18 -0.53 -12.85
N LEU A 284 11.34 -0.59 -11.82
CA LEU A 284 10.88 0.54 -11.00
C LEU A 284 11.63 0.63 -9.67
N LEU A 285 12.54 -0.31 -9.43
CA LEU A 285 13.45 -0.37 -8.28
C LEU A 285 14.73 -1.12 -8.71
N GLY A 286 15.84 -0.94 -7.99
CA GLY A 286 17.12 -1.59 -8.26
C GLY A 286 18.05 -0.72 -9.11
N ASP A 287 18.63 -1.30 -10.15
CA ASP A 287 19.58 -0.61 -11.04
C ASP A 287 18.85 0.09 -12.19
N ASN A 288 19.36 1.26 -12.57
CA ASN A 288 18.91 2.02 -13.75
C ASN A 288 17.39 2.17 -13.86
N ILE A 289 16.76 2.60 -12.76
CA ILE A 289 15.30 2.74 -12.63
C ILE A 289 14.74 3.58 -13.78
N LEU A 290 13.73 3.06 -14.49
CA LEU A 290 13.12 3.72 -15.67
C LEU A 290 14.12 4.12 -16.77
N GLY A 291 15.30 3.52 -16.84
CA GLY A 291 16.35 3.93 -17.78
C GLY A 291 17.00 5.27 -17.47
N SER A 292 16.80 5.82 -16.29
CA SER A 292 17.27 7.14 -15.86
C SER A 292 18.74 7.19 -15.43
N GLY A 293 19.38 6.03 -15.24
CA GLY A 293 20.72 5.91 -14.64
C GLY A 293 20.71 5.99 -13.10
N ILE A 294 19.55 6.11 -12.47
CA ILE A 294 19.39 6.18 -11.01
C ILE A 294 19.29 4.75 -10.48
N ASN A 295 20.03 4.47 -9.40
CA ASN A 295 20.02 3.20 -8.69
C ASN A 295 19.48 3.40 -7.29
N PHE A 296 18.61 2.48 -6.85
CA PHE A 296 18.17 2.46 -5.46
C PHE A 296 17.75 1.04 -5.04
N HIS A 297 18.38 0.51 -4.02
CA HIS A 297 18.15 -0.84 -3.50
C HIS A 297 17.48 -0.77 -2.14
N LEU A 298 16.43 -1.56 -1.93
CA LEU A 298 15.67 -1.63 -0.69
C LEU A 298 15.92 -2.93 0.07
N HIS A 299 16.13 -2.80 1.36
CA HIS A 299 16.32 -3.90 2.29
C HIS A 299 15.28 -3.85 3.40
N ILE A 300 14.73 -5.02 3.77
CA ILE A 300 13.82 -5.13 4.91
C ILE A 300 14.62 -5.56 6.14
N ASN A 301 14.56 -4.75 7.20
CA ASN A 301 15.11 -5.08 8.50
C ASN A 301 13.96 -5.30 9.50
N ARG A 302 13.93 -6.46 10.16
CA ARG A 302 12.89 -6.79 11.12
C ARG A 302 13.34 -6.46 12.54
N GLY A 303 12.64 -5.54 13.19
CA GLY A 303 12.84 -5.21 14.59
C GLY A 303 12.31 -6.32 15.52
N ALA A 304 12.94 -6.49 16.67
CA ALA A 304 12.57 -7.51 17.68
C ALA A 304 11.51 -7.01 18.70
N GLY A 305 10.71 -6.01 18.34
CA GLY A 305 9.58 -5.55 19.16
C GLY A 305 9.91 -4.51 20.25
N ALA A 306 11.12 -4.00 20.32
CA ALA A 306 11.47 -3.00 21.30
C ALA A 306 10.98 -1.62 20.89
N PHE A 307 10.06 -1.01 21.65
CA PHE A 307 9.50 0.33 21.40
C PHE A 307 10.58 1.41 21.20
N VAL A 308 11.68 1.32 21.91
CA VAL A 308 12.80 2.29 21.81
C VAL A 308 13.43 2.31 20.41
N CYS A 309 13.30 1.25 19.62
CA CYS A 309 13.82 1.20 18.26
C CYS A 309 13.06 2.11 17.28
N GLY A 310 11.90 2.67 17.66
CA GLY A 310 11.25 3.77 16.94
C GLY A 310 12.01 5.10 17.01
N GLU A 311 12.92 5.28 17.99
CA GLU A 311 13.83 6.42 18.01
C GLU A 311 14.95 6.25 16.98
N GLY A 312 15.18 7.27 16.14
CA GLY A 312 16.02 7.16 14.95
C GLY A 312 17.45 6.67 15.20
N SER A 313 18.09 7.01 16.32
CA SER A 313 19.46 6.54 16.62
C SER A 313 19.48 5.13 17.18
N ALA A 314 18.46 4.71 17.92
CA ALA A 314 18.27 3.33 18.35
C ALA A 314 17.95 2.41 17.14
N LEU A 315 17.13 2.89 16.23
CA LEU A 315 16.79 2.20 14.99
C LEU A 315 18.04 1.96 14.13
N THR A 316 18.88 2.98 13.91
CA THR A 316 20.13 2.82 13.15
C THR A 316 21.06 1.83 13.83
N ALA A 317 21.23 1.88 15.16
CA ALA A 317 22.02 0.90 15.91
C ALA A 317 21.47 -0.54 15.73
N SER A 318 20.16 -0.70 15.70
CA SER A 318 19.52 -2.01 15.45
C SER A 318 19.77 -2.51 14.03
N ILE A 319 19.68 -1.65 13.01
CA ILE A 319 20.02 -2.01 11.62
C ILE A 319 21.48 -2.47 11.52
N GLU A 320 22.40 -1.80 12.25
CA GLU A 320 23.82 -2.17 12.32
C GLU A 320 24.08 -3.47 13.10
N GLY A 321 23.05 -4.16 13.60
CA GLY A 321 23.19 -5.39 14.40
C GLY A 321 23.65 -5.15 15.84
N LYS A 322 23.59 -3.90 16.32
CA LYS A 322 23.93 -3.50 17.68
C LYS A 322 22.67 -3.45 18.55
N ARG A 323 22.87 -3.37 19.88
CA ARG A 323 21.76 -3.14 20.78
C ARG A 323 21.11 -1.78 20.45
N GLY A 324 19.79 -1.77 20.25
CA GLY A 324 19.00 -0.57 19.94
C GLY A 324 18.93 0.41 21.11
N MET A 325 20.00 1.13 21.34
CA MET A 325 20.08 2.17 22.38
C MET A 325 20.19 3.55 21.73
N PRO A 326 19.43 4.55 22.22
CA PRO A 326 19.55 5.92 21.77
C PRO A 326 20.96 6.47 21.98
N ARG A 327 21.41 7.27 21.02
CA ARG A 327 22.69 7.99 21.13
C ARG A 327 22.47 9.42 21.62
N VAL A 328 23.41 9.93 22.40
CA VAL A 328 23.43 11.35 22.79
C VAL A 328 23.67 12.21 21.55
N LYS A 329 22.95 13.30 21.41
CA LYS A 329 23.06 14.24 20.30
C LYS A 329 23.67 15.56 20.80
N PRO A 330 24.60 16.23 20.09
CA PRO A 330 25.13 15.87 18.75
C PRO A 330 26.13 14.69 18.79
N PRO A 331 26.44 14.01 17.68
CA PRO A 331 25.94 14.27 16.32
C PRO A 331 24.50 13.77 16.10
N ARG A 332 23.77 14.45 15.21
CA ARG A 332 22.44 14.01 14.80
C ARG A 332 22.54 12.90 13.74
N THR A 333 21.48 12.12 13.56
CA THR A 333 21.43 11.03 12.56
C THR A 333 21.65 11.51 11.12
N VAL A 334 21.33 12.75 10.81
CA VAL A 334 21.63 13.39 9.51
C VAL A 334 23.11 13.72 9.31
N GLU A 335 23.90 13.74 10.40
CA GLU A 335 25.34 14.03 10.40
C GLU A 335 26.16 12.74 10.55
N LYS A 336 25.65 11.80 11.32
CA LYS A 336 26.26 10.46 11.53
C LYS A 336 25.14 9.44 11.71
N GLY A 337 24.71 8.84 10.60
CA GLY A 337 23.67 7.82 10.52
C GLY A 337 24.22 6.39 10.55
N LEU A 338 23.82 5.59 9.57
CA LEU A 338 24.27 4.23 9.30
C LEU A 338 25.70 4.24 8.78
#